data_243c757c62a4134112ff0b0af8aba818
#
_entry.id   243c757c62a4134112ff0b0af8aba818
#
_cell.length_a   1.000
_cell.length_b   1.000
_cell.length_c   1.000
_cell.angle_alpha   90.00
_cell.angle_beta   90.00
_cell.angle_gamma   90.00
#
_symmetry.space_group_name_H-M   'P 1'
#
loop_
_entity.id
_entity.type
_entity.pdbx_description
1 polymer ?
#
loop_
_entity_poly.entity_id
_entity_poly.type
_entity_poly.pdbx_seq_one_letter_code
_entity_poly.pdbx_strand_id
1 'polypeptide(L)'
;NLNTLIFDNDGNVKYRSKNATNVSKDVVLQNGKSVVIDENIILKKHNIKGGKVVWTEDISAINRINRELSEVKEQISEYNVILKSEAELKKRRAAVTEQNKLYDSITEFIRPQLCDLENILKNIENNRGDISVSYAGACVVNVYIKRISNLLIMAKSRKMLNAFELENSIRELAEYISVYGISCSFFSNVSGEISAEKTIALFKFIGIFIRRIMNCTDALLFNLKVNERFIDLKINCDCKNEMKIPDDLLDDITKLGGNVTTEYDADTLFVFVRMQSGGDDI
;
A
#
# COMPACT_ATOMS: atom_id res chain seq x y z
N ASN A 1 -67.96 -2.26 -8.67
CA ASN A 1 -68.92 -1.43 -9.38
C ASN A 1 -68.17 -0.64 -10.49
N LEU A 2 -68.28 -1.08 -11.74
CA LEU A 2 -67.63 -0.44 -12.89
C LEU A 2 -68.45 0.83 -13.23
N ASN A 3 -67.79 1.98 -13.19
CA ASN A 3 -68.34 3.29 -13.63
C ASN A 3 -68.24 3.36 -15.17
N THR A 4 -69.22 2.75 -15.86
CA THR A 4 -69.15 2.51 -17.31
C THR A 4 -70.22 3.31 -18.08
N LEU A 5 -69.81 3.84 -19.23
CA LEU A 5 -70.65 4.48 -20.21
C LEU A 5 -70.48 3.79 -21.55
N ILE A 6 -71.55 3.60 -22.31
CA ILE A 6 -71.51 3.09 -23.70
C ILE A 6 -72.07 4.15 -24.61
N PHE A 7 -71.32 4.48 -25.63
CA PHE A 7 -71.66 5.47 -26.65
C PHE A 7 -71.85 4.77 -28.00
N ASP A 8 -72.75 5.27 -28.81
CA ASP A 8 -72.84 4.91 -30.23
C ASP A 8 -71.72 5.57 -31.04
N ASN A 9 -71.70 5.31 -32.36
CA ASN A 9 -70.71 5.90 -33.27
C ASN A 9 -70.84 7.43 -33.41
N ASP A 10 -72.00 7.98 -33.12
CA ASP A 10 -72.32 9.42 -33.15
C ASP A 10 -72.02 10.12 -31.82
N GLY A 11 -71.50 9.38 -30.82
CA GLY A 11 -71.15 9.90 -29.52
C GLY A 11 -72.36 10.13 -28.60
N ASN A 12 -73.49 9.50 -28.84
CA ASN A 12 -74.63 9.57 -27.93
C ASN A 12 -74.59 8.41 -26.92
N VAL A 13 -74.93 8.72 -25.65
CA VAL A 13 -74.96 7.74 -24.56
C VAL A 13 -76.10 6.74 -24.78
N LYS A 14 -75.78 5.45 -24.93
CA LYS A 14 -76.74 4.35 -24.99
C LYS A 14 -76.94 3.62 -23.66
N TYR A 15 -75.88 3.59 -22.81
CA TYR A 15 -75.95 2.98 -21.51
C TYR A 15 -75.11 3.76 -20.50
N ARG A 16 -75.61 3.86 -19.30
CA ARG A 16 -74.93 4.51 -18.16
C ARG A 16 -75.10 3.72 -16.90
N SER A 17 -74.00 3.32 -16.24
CA SER A 17 -74.06 2.72 -14.90
C SER A 17 -74.47 3.74 -13.87
N LYS A 18 -75.00 3.30 -12.70
CA LYS A 18 -75.54 4.17 -11.62
C LYS A 18 -74.53 5.23 -11.13
N ASN A 19 -73.24 4.90 -11.13
CA ASN A 19 -72.16 5.74 -10.63
C ASN A 19 -71.27 6.33 -11.74
N ALA A 20 -71.66 6.28 -12.99
CA ALA A 20 -70.86 6.78 -14.09
C ALA A 20 -70.73 8.32 -14.02
N THR A 21 -69.49 8.81 -14.00
CA THR A 21 -69.16 10.23 -14.10
C THR A 21 -69.58 10.80 -15.46
N ASN A 22 -70.03 12.03 -15.49
CA ASN A 22 -70.34 12.70 -16.73
C ASN A 22 -69.06 12.95 -17.54
N VAL A 23 -68.96 12.35 -18.71
CA VAL A 23 -67.82 12.52 -19.64
C VAL A 23 -68.32 13.30 -20.85
N SER A 24 -67.64 14.39 -21.21
CA SER A 24 -68.02 15.18 -22.40
C SER A 24 -67.81 14.39 -23.68
N LYS A 25 -68.64 14.62 -24.69
CA LYS A 25 -68.54 13.98 -26.01
C LYS A 25 -67.16 14.17 -26.64
N ASP A 26 -66.52 15.31 -26.46
CA ASP A 26 -65.21 15.65 -26.99
C ASP A 26 -64.09 14.74 -26.46
N VAL A 27 -64.16 14.39 -25.17
CA VAL A 27 -63.18 13.47 -24.52
C VAL A 27 -63.38 12.03 -25.04
N VAL A 28 -64.61 11.62 -25.36
CA VAL A 28 -64.90 10.28 -25.89
C VAL A 28 -64.46 10.15 -27.34
N LEU A 29 -64.54 11.24 -28.12
CA LEU A 29 -64.20 11.25 -29.54
C LEU A 29 -62.69 11.42 -29.77
N GLN A 30 -61.90 11.90 -28.80
CA GLN A 30 -60.43 11.97 -28.91
C GLN A 30 -59.83 10.61 -29.22
N ASN A 31 -58.82 10.61 -30.08
CA ASN A 31 -58.06 9.40 -30.41
C ASN A 31 -57.16 9.02 -29.20
N GLY A 32 -57.29 7.79 -28.73
CA GLY A 32 -56.45 7.24 -27.62
C GLY A 32 -57.20 6.17 -26.83
N LYS A 33 -56.44 5.22 -26.26
CA LYS A 33 -57.00 4.13 -25.44
C LYS A 33 -57.33 4.59 -23.99
N SER A 34 -56.65 5.64 -23.52
CA SER A 34 -56.88 6.22 -22.18
C SER A 34 -56.68 7.72 -22.17
N VAL A 35 -57.40 8.42 -21.30
CA VAL A 35 -57.30 9.87 -21.08
C VAL A 35 -57.28 10.10 -19.57
N VAL A 36 -56.31 10.88 -19.05
CA VAL A 36 -56.29 11.32 -17.66
C VAL A 36 -57.35 12.39 -17.45
N ILE A 37 -58.32 12.17 -16.58
CA ILE A 37 -59.37 13.15 -16.25
C ILE A 37 -58.92 14.00 -15.08
N ASP A 38 -58.33 13.39 -14.05
CA ASP A 38 -57.83 13.99 -12.84
C ASP A 38 -56.59 13.23 -12.34
N GLU A 39 -55.86 13.77 -11.36
CA GLU A 39 -54.66 13.13 -10.81
C GLU A 39 -54.87 11.65 -10.47
N ASN A 40 -56.05 11.27 -10.03
CA ASN A 40 -56.37 9.93 -9.52
C ASN A 40 -57.35 9.13 -10.39
N ILE A 41 -57.81 9.70 -11.52
CA ILE A 41 -58.84 9.07 -12.33
C ILE A 41 -58.40 9.01 -13.78
N ILE A 42 -58.31 7.81 -14.32
CA ILE A 42 -58.07 7.57 -15.75
C ILE A 42 -59.34 7.06 -16.39
N LEU A 43 -59.70 7.68 -17.50
CA LEU A 43 -60.72 7.20 -18.40
C LEU A 43 -60.11 6.21 -19.41
N LYS A 44 -60.53 4.97 -19.39
CA LYS A 44 -60.18 3.96 -20.38
C LYS A 44 -61.27 3.82 -21.44
N LYS A 45 -60.90 3.63 -22.69
CA LYS A 45 -61.80 3.52 -23.85
C LYS A 45 -61.50 2.21 -24.60
N HIS A 46 -62.58 1.57 -25.02
CA HIS A 46 -62.48 0.40 -25.89
C HIS A 46 -63.53 0.49 -26.99
N ASN A 47 -63.15 0.20 -28.21
CA ASN A 47 -64.07 0.18 -29.34
C ASN A 47 -64.83 -1.16 -29.32
N ILE A 48 -66.17 -1.08 -29.47
CA ILE A 48 -67.06 -2.22 -29.59
C ILE A 48 -67.83 -2.16 -30.92
N LYS A 49 -68.45 -3.26 -31.35
CA LYS A 49 -69.25 -3.28 -32.56
C LYS A 49 -70.43 -2.36 -32.43
N GLY A 50 -70.43 -1.22 -33.15
CA GLY A 50 -71.46 -0.21 -33.12
C GLY A 50 -71.25 0.93 -32.13
N GLY A 51 -70.07 1.08 -31.50
CA GLY A 51 -69.80 2.20 -30.59
C GLY A 51 -68.51 2.06 -29.77
N LYS A 52 -68.50 2.78 -28.63
CA LYS A 52 -67.36 2.78 -27.71
C LYS A 52 -67.85 2.52 -26.28
N VAL A 53 -67.12 1.68 -25.51
CA VAL A 53 -67.28 1.57 -24.08
C VAL A 53 -66.20 2.39 -23.40
N VAL A 54 -66.61 3.12 -22.37
CA VAL A 54 -65.74 3.99 -21.60
C VAL A 54 -65.96 3.71 -20.13
N TRP A 55 -64.90 3.58 -19.33
CA TRP A 55 -65.00 3.42 -17.88
C TRP A 55 -63.89 4.23 -17.19
N THR A 56 -64.16 4.65 -15.98
CA THR A 56 -63.19 5.31 -15.13
C THR A 56 -62.52 4.31 -14.19
N GLU A 57 -61.24 4.45 -14.00
CA GLU A 57 -60.41 3.68 -13.11
C GLU A 57 -59.75 4.62 -12.12
N ASP A 58 -59.89 4.34 -10.81
CA ASP A 58 -59.27 5.08 -9.75
C ASP A 58 -57.84 4.54 -9.55
N ILE A 59 -56.86 5.41 -9.76
CA ILE A 59 -55.44 5.12 -9.64
C ILE A 59 -54.78 5.74 -8.39
N SER A 60 -55.60 6.26 -7.45
CA SER A 60 -55.10 6.92 -6.23
C SER A 60 -54.13 6.04 -5.42
N ALA A 61 -54.48 4.75 -5.29
CA ALA A 61 -53.62 3.79 -4.62
C ALA A 61 -52.27 3.58 -5.34
N ILE A 62 -52.29 3.53 -6.69
CA ILE A 62 -51.09 3.39 -7.52
C ILE A 62 -50.21 4.64 -7.37
N ASN A 63 -50.79 5.83 -7.43
CA ASN A 63 -50.08 7.10 -7.29
C ASN A 63 -49.46 7.24 -5.89
N ARG A 64 -50.16 6.81 -4.84
CA ARG A 64 -49.60 6.78 -3.49
C ARG A 64 -48.38 5.85 -3.40
N ILE A 65 -48.54 4.62 -3.89
CA ILE A 65 -47.41 3.66 -3.89
C ILE A 65 -46.21 4.18 -4.70
N ASN A 66 -46.46 4.83 -5.85
CA ASN A 66 -45.42 5.41 -6.65
C ASN A 66 -44.69 6.56 -5.94
N ARG A 67 -45.37 7.38 -5.15
CA ARG A 67 -44.76 8.42 -4.31
C ARG A 67 -43.88 7.78 -3.23
N GLU A 68 -44.43 6.82 -2.47
CA GLU A 68 -43.71 6.09 -1.43
C GLU A 68 -42.47 5.40 -2.01
N LEU A 69 -42.59 4.79 -3.19
CA LEU A 69 -41.47 4.15 -3.90
C LEU A 69 -40.38 5.15 -4.31
N SER A 70 -40.79 6.35 -4.74
CA SER A 70 -39.84 7.42 -5.10
C SER A 70 -39.10 7.93 -3.88
N GLU A 71 -39.78 8.14 -2.76
CA GLU A 71 -39.17 8.56 -1.48
C GLU A 71 -38.18 7.53 -0.96
N VAL A 72 -38.56 6.25 -0.95
CA VAL A 72 -37.67 5.16 -0.53
C VAL A 72 -36.45 5.04 -1.47
N LYS A 73 -36.62 5.21 -2.77
CA LYS A 73 -35.53 5.20 -3.74
C LYS A 73 -34.53 6.34 -3.49
N GLU A 74 -35.02 7.53 -3.17
CA GLU A 74 -34.19 8.69 -2.82
C GLU A 74 -33.39 8.41 -1.54
N GLN A 75 -34.03 7.92 -0.48
CA GLN A 75 -33.40 7.55 0.78
C GLN A 75 -32.29 6.47 0.57
N ILE A 76 -32.58 5.43 -0.23
CA ILE A 76 -31.57 4.41 -0.55
C ILE A 76 -30.38 5.02 -1.30
N SER A 77 -30.64 5.96 -2.21
CA SER A 77 -29.58 6.65 -2.95
C SER A 77 -28.66 7.45 -2.03
N GLU A 78 -29.24 8.24 -1.12
CA GLU A 78 -28.51 8.99 -0.11
C GLU A 78 -27.69 8.08 0.81
N TYR A 79 -28.31 7.00 1.29
CA TYR A 79 -27.63 6.01 2.15
C TYR A 79 -26.44 5.37 1.43
N ASN A 80 -26.56 5.05 0.16
CA ASN A 80 -25.48 4.50 -0.64
C ASN A 80 -24.29 5.48 -0.81
N VAL A 81 -24.56 6.77 -0.93
CA VAL A 81 -23.51 7.80 -0.98
C VAL A 81 -22.76 7.86 0.34
N ILE A 82 -23.47 7.85 1.47
CA ILE A 82 -22.87 7.85 2.81
C ILE A 82 -22.02 6.61 3.02
N LEU A 83 -22.54 5.42 2.72
CA LEU A 83 -21.78 4.16 2.85
C LEU A 83 -20.50 4.12 2.02
N LYS A 84 -20.54 4.65 0.79
CA LYS A 84 -19.35 4.77 -0.06
C LYS A 84 -18.30 5.69 0.57
N SER A 85 -18.72 6.85 1.06
CA SER A 85 -17.80 7.80 1.69
C SER A 85 -17.18 7.23 2.98
N GLU A 86 -17.95 6.52 3.80
CA GLU A 86 -17.45 5.84 4.99
C GLU A 86 -16.45 4.72 4.65
N ALA A 87 -16.74 3.94 3.62
CA ALA A 87 -15.84 2.88 3.16
C ALA A 87 -14.50 3.46 2.67
N GLU A 88 -14.54 4.57 1.93
CA GLU A 88 -13.32 5.27 1.49
C GLU A 88 -12.52 5.83 2.68
N LEU A 89 -13.18 6.44 3.65
CA LEU A 89 -12.54 6.95 4.87
C LEU A 89 -11.88 5.82 5.67
N LYS A 90 -12.56 4.68 5.84
CA LYS A 90 -12.00 3.50 6.50
C LYS A 90 -10.76 2.99 5.77
N LYS A 91 -10.82 2.92 4.43
CA LYS A 91 -9.67 2.50 3.60
C LYS A 91 -8.47 3.44 3.76
N ARG A 92 -8.70 4.75 3.73
CA ARG A 92 -7.63 5.76 3.94
C ARG A 92 -7.04 5.66 5.34
N ARG A 93 -7.86 5.55 6.38
CA ARG A 93 -7.39 5.38 7.76
C ARG A 93 -6.56 4.11 7.93
N ALA A 94 -7.01 2.98 7.37
CA ALA A 94 -6.26 1.74 7.41
C ALA A 94 -4.89 1.87 6.73
N ALA A 95 -4.81 2.50 5.55
CA ALA A 95 -3.55 2.74 4.84
C ALA A 95 -2.59 3.63 5.65
N VAL A 96 -3.07 4.72 6.25
CA VAL A 96 -2.25 5.60 7.11
C VAL A 96 -1.77 4.85 8.35
N THR A 97 -2.63 4.04 8.97
CA THR A 97 -2.26 3.25 10.16
C THR A 97 -1.17 2.22 9.80
N GLU A 98 -1.29 1.56 8.65
CA GLU A 98 -0.30 0.61 8.18
C GLU A 98 1.04 1.29 7.86
N GLN A 99 0.99 2.47 7.24
CA GLN A 99 2.18 3.28 6.97
C GLN A 99 2.88 3.73 8.26
N ASN A 100 2.13 4.19 9.26
CA ASN A 100 2.69 4.58 10.56
C ASN A 100 3.36 3.39 11.25
N LYS A 101 2.73 2.22 11.28
CA LYS A 101 3.34 0.99 11.83
C LYS A 101 4.66 0.64 11.14
N LEU A 102 4.75 0.86 9.82
CA LEU A 102 5.99 0.66 9.09
C LEU A 102 7.08 1.63 9.56
N TYR A 103 6.76 2.92 9.65
CA TYR A 103 7.72 3.92 10.14
C TYR A 103 8.16 3.66 11.58
N ASP A 104 7.23 3.27 12.45
CA ASP A 104 7.55 2.91 13.82
C ASP A 104 8.52 1.71 13.88
N SER A 105 8.28 0.68 13.07
CA SER A 105 9.15 -0.49 12.99
C SER A 105 10.54 -0.17 12.44
N ILE A 106 10.63 0.71 11.43
CA ILE A 106 11.92 1.17 10.91
C ILE A 106 12.66 1.99 11.98
N THR A 107 11.97 2.92 12.63
CA THR A 107 12.55 3.74 13.69
C THR A 107 13.10 2.89 14.84
N GLU A 108 12.35 1.87 15.27
CA GLU A 108 12.80 0.92 16.28
C GLU A 108 14.06 0.17 15.84
N PHE A 109 14.11 -0.25 14.59
CA PHE A 109 15.26 -0.96 14.02
C PHE A 109 16.52 -0.11 13.98
N ILE A 110 16.40 1.19 13.62
CA ILE A 110 17.55 2.11 13.49
C ILE A 110 17.82 2.91 14.77
N ARG A 111 17.04 2.72 15.84
CA ARG A 111 17.20 3.43 17.12
C ARG A 111 18.64 3.42 17.67
N PRO A 112 19.36 2.28 17.68
CA PRO A 112 20.75 2.27 18.17
C PRO A 112 21.64 3.24 17.38
N GLN A 113 21.51 3.28 16.06
CA GLN A 113 22.30 4.14 15.19
C GLN A 113 21.92 5.62 15.33
N LEU A 114 20.64 5.91 15.59
CA LEU A 114 20.21 7.28 15.90
C LEU A 114 20.82 7.77 17.21
N CYS A 115 20.88 6.91 18.24
CA CYS A 115 21.54 7.24 19.51
C CYS A 115 23.05 7.49 19.30
N ASP A 116 23.72 6.70 18.46
CA ASP A 116 25.13 6.92 18.12
C ASP A 116 25.34 8.24 17.43
N LEU A 117 24.53 8.55 16.43
CA LEU A 117 24.59 9.82 15.72
C LEU A 117 24.39 11.00 16.66
N GLU A 118 23.43 10.90 17.59
CA GLU A 118 23.17 11.92 18.60
C GLU A 118 24.40 12.12 19.51
N ASN A 119 25.06 11.04 19.95
CA ASN A 119 26.26 11.10 20.76
C ASN A 119 27.44 11.73 20.02
N ILE A 120 27.64 11.40 18.73
CA ILE A 120 28.67 12.03 17.91
C ILE A 120 28.41 13.54 17.78
N LEU A 121 27.18 13.94 17.50
CA LEU A 121 26.81 15.36 17.38
C LEU A 121 27.01 16.12 18.70
N LYS A 122 26.65 15.55 19.84
CA LYS A 122 26.90 16.13 21.17
C LYS A 122 28.41 16.30 21.44
N ASN A 123 29.23 15.36 20.98
CA ASN A 123 30.69 15.49 21.12
C ASN A 123 31.25 16.63 20.27
N ILE A 124 30.72 16.82 19.06
CA ILE A 124 31.07 17.95 18.19
C ILE A 124 30.68 19.28 18.87
N GLU A 125 29.46 19.40 19.39
CA GLU A 125 29.00 20.61 20.09
C GLU A 125 29.86 20.97 21.30
N ASN A 126 30.34 19.96 22.04
CA ASN A 126 31.18 20.12 23.22
C ASN A 126 32.68 20.27 22.90
N ASN A 127 33.06 20.40 21.62
CA ASN A 127 34.45 20.48 21.14
C ASN A 127 35.36 19.35 21.67
N ARG A 128 34.81 18.13 21.79
CA ARG A 128 35.55 16.95 22.25
C ARG A 128 36.11 16.20 21.03
N GLY A 129 37.45 16.18 20.92
CA GLY A 129 38.15 15.48 19.81
C GLY A 129 38.28 16.29 18.52
N ASP A 130 38.71 15.59 17.46
CA ASP A 130 38.82 16.19 16.12
C ASP A 130 37.41 16.31 15.48
N ILE A 131 36.99 17.55 15.26
CA ILE A 131 35.69 17.89 14.69
C ILE A 131 35.53 17.29 13.30
N SER A 132 36.59 17.28 12.47
CA SER A 132 36.55 16.76 11.11
C SER A 132 36.30 15.25 11.10
N VAL A 133 37.01 14.50 11.96
CA VAL A 133 36.84 13.04 12.09
C VAL A 133 35.45 12.71 12.64
N SER A 134 35.02 13.46 13.66
CA SER A 134 33.68 13.25 14.25
C SER A 134 32.57 13.51 13.21
N TYR A 135 32.71 14.56 12.40
CA TYR A 135 31.76 14.87 11.35
C TYR A 135 31.72 13.79 10.25
N ALA A 136 32.89 13.32 9.82
CA ALA A 136 32.98 12.22 8.87
C ALA A 136 32.35 10.93 9.43
N GLY A 137 32.57 10.61 10.71
CA GLY A 137 31.92 9.51 11.39
C GLY A 137 30.40 9.63 11.43
N ALA A 138 29.87 10.82 11.72
CA ALA A 138 28.43 11.10 11.64
C ALA A 138 27.87 10.86 10.23
N CYS A 139 28.62 11.22 9.17
CA CYS A 139 28.23 10.96 7.79
C CYS A 139 28.14 9.46 7.49
N VAL A 140 29.09 8.65 7.95
CA VAL A 140 29.05 7.18 7.78
C VAL A 140 27.79 6.59 8.43
N VAL A 141 27.51 6.97 9.69
CA VAL A 141 26.30 6.51 10.40
C VAL A 141 25.02 6.94 9.66
N ASN A 142 24.97 8.19 9.20
CA ASN A 142 23.81 8.71 8.48
C ASN A 142 23.55 7.97 7.16
N VAL A 143 24.61 7.66 6.39
CA VAL A 143 24.48 6.88 5.15
C VAL A 143 24.02 5.46 5.46
N TYR A 144 24.52 4.84 6.51
CA TYR A 144 24.02 3.53 6.94
C TYR A 144 22.52 3.58 7.27
N ILE A 145 22.08 4.56 8.09
CA ILE A 145 20.66 4.76 8.44
C ILE A 145 19.81 4.93 7.17
N LYS A 146 20.23 5.79 6.25
CA LYS A 146 19.55 6.02 4.98
C LYS A 146 19.38 4.73 4.18
N ARG A 147 20.47 3.97 4.01
CA ARG A 147 20.47 2.75 3.18
C ARG A 147 19.68 1.61 3.80
N ILE A 148 19.85 1.35 5.10
CA ILE A 148 19.10 0.29 5.78
C ILE A 148 17.59 0.61 5.81
N SER A 149 17.21 1.88 6.01
CA SER A 149 15.81 2.31 5.95
C SER A 149 15.20 2.08 4.57
N ASN A 150 15.94 2.39 3.50
CA ASN A 150 15.49 2.13 2.12
C ASN A 150 15.30 0.63 1.86
N LEU A 151 16.23 -0.22 2.30
CA LEU A 151 16.12 -1.67 2.17
C LEU A 151 14.91 -2.21 2.94
N LEU A 152 14.64 -1.72 4.16
CA LEU A 152 13.46 -2.08 4.96
C LEU A 152 12.14 -1.67 4.29
N ILE A 153 12.08 -0.48 3.68
CA ILE A 153 10.90 -0.01 2.93
C ILE A 153 10.66 -0.91 1.72
N MET A 154 11.70 -1.24 0.96
CA MET A 154 11.58 -2.13 -0.21
C MET A 154 11.16 -3.54 0.19
N ALA A 155 11.70 -4.08 1.28
CA ALA A 155 11.37 -5.40 1.82
C ALA A 155 9.89 -5.55 2.22
N LYS A 156 9.23 -4.45 2.62
CA LYS A 156 7.80 -4.46 2.94
C LYS A 156 6.93 -4.74 1.72
N SER A 157 7.36 -4.30 0.55
CA SER A 157 6.60 -4.45 -0.70
C SER A 157 7.02 -5.65 -1.55
N ARG A 158 8.25 -6.16 -1.33
CA ARG A 158 8.84 -7.23 -2.16
C ARG A 158 9.59 -8.23 -1.30
N LYS A 159 9.34 -9.52 -1.53
CA LYS A 159 10.08 -10.61 -0.87
C LYS A 159 11.49 -10.79 -1.45
N MET A 160 11.67 -10.44 -2.73
CA MET A 160 12.95 -10.49 -3.43
C MET A 160 13.37 -9.07 -3.83
N LEU A 161 14.65 -8.75 -3.67
CA LEU A 161 15.26 -7.47 -4.05
C LEU A 161 16.33 -7.72 -5.11
N ASN A 162 16.50 -6.78 -6.02
CA ASN A 162 17.59 -6.84 -6.99
C ASN A 162 18.93 -6.77 -6.24
N ALA A 163 19.88 -7.63 -6.61
CA ALA A 163 21.21 -7.69 -5.99
C ALA A 163 21.96 -6.34 -6.05
N PHE A 164 21.66 -5.51 -7.06
CA PHE A 164 22.20 -4.15 -7.18
C PHE A 164 21.80 -3.22 -6.01
N GLU A 165 20.71 -3.49 -5.31
CA GLU A 165 20.32 -2.67 -4.14
C GLU A 165 21.29 -2.87 -2.97
N LEU A 166 21.74 -4.12 -2.75
CA LEU A 166 22.77 -4.41 -1.76
C LEU A 166 24.13 -3.84 -2.21
N GLU A 167 24.48 -4.04 -3.48
CA GLU A 167 25.71 -3.50 -4.07
C GLU A 167 25.81 -1.98 -3.88
N ASN A 168 24.76 -1.23 -4.28
CA ASN A 168 24.73 0.22 -4.17
C ASN A 168 24.79 0.69 -2.70
N SER A 169 24.18 -0.08 -1.80
CA SER A 169 24.21 0.22 -0.38
C SER A 169 25.61 0.09 0.20
N ILE A 170 26.33 -0.96 -0.17
CA ILE A 170 27.73 -1.18 0.28
C ILE A 170 28.66 -0.17 -0.38
N ARG A 171 28.48 0.12 -1.67
CA ARG A 171 29.31 1.08 -2.42
C ARG A 171 29.25 2.46 -1.81
N GLU A 172 28.04 2.99 -1.58
CA GLU A 172 27.88 4.31 -0.95
C GLU A 172 28.50 4.32 0.46
N LEU A 173 28.30 3.26 1.25
CA LEU A 173 28.89 3.17 2.58
C LEU A 173 30.44 3.17 2.52
N ALA A 174 31.02 2.43 1.58
CA ALA A 174 32.48 2.38 1.36
C ALA A 174 33.07 3.76 0.96
N GLU A 175 32.37 4.51 0.14
CA GLU A 175 32.76 5.89 -0.23
C GLU A 175 32.83 6.79 1.01
N TYR A 176 31.85 6.75 1.90
CA TYR A 176 31.87 7.57 3.12
C TYR A 176 32.88 7.10 4.17
N ILE A 177 33.18 5.79 4.21
CA ILE A 177 34.28 5.24 5.02
C ILE A 177 35.63 5.81 4.53
N SER A 178 35.79 5.93 3.21
CA SER A 178 37.00 6.57 2.65
C SER A 178 37.12 8.05 3.05
N VAL A 179 36.00 8.77 3.10
CA VAL A 179 35.97 10.17 3.60
C VAL A 179 36.29 10.26 5.09
N TYR A 180 35.96 9.22 5.86
CA TYR A 180 36.36 9.15 7.29
C TYR A 180 37.86 8.99 7.49
N GLY A 181 38.61 8.58 6.46
CA GLY A 181 40.07 8.43 6.48
C GLY A 181 40.58 6.99 6.45
N ILE A 182 39.67 6.02 6.32
CA ILE A 182 40.04 4.62 6.12
C ILE A 182 40.17 4.34 4.63
N SER A 183 41.29 3.78 4.17
CA SER A 183 41.47 3.36 2.78
C SER A 183 40.54 2.24 2.42
N CYS A 184 39.35 2.57 1.83
CA CYS A 184 38.30 1.60 1.56
C CYS A 184 38.16 1.31 0.07
N SER A 185 38.19 0.01 -0.30
CA SER A 185 37.95 -0.46 -1.66
C SER A 185 36.77 -1.42 -1.72
N PHE A 186 35.96 -1.33 -2.77
CA PHE A 186 34.83 -2.20 -2.99
C PHE A 186 34.83 -2.80 -4.38
N PHE A 187 34.86 -4.13 -4.45
CA PHE A 187 34.72 -4.91 -5.68
C PHE A 187 33.39 -5.68 -5.65
N SER A 188 32.71 -5.74 -6.77
CA SER A 188 31.45 -6.45 -6.87
C SER A 188 31.29 -7.16 -8.21
N ASN A 189 30.63 -8.31 -8.17
CA ASN A 189 30.14 -9.03 -9.32
C ASN A 189 28.79 -9.61 -8.94
N VAL A 190 27.72 -8.88 -9.25
CA VAL A 190 26.37 -9.20 -8.79
C VAL A 190 25.41 -9.39 -9.95
N SER A 191 24.54 -10.38 -9.83
CA SER A 191 23.45 -10.64 -10.76
C SER A 191 22.27 -11.30 -10.06
N GLY A 192 21.06 -11.09 -10.59
CA GLY A 192 19.84 -11.71 -10.09
C GLY A 192 19.19 -10.99 -8.91
N GLU A 193 18.39 -11.72 -8.17
CA GLU A 193 17.64 -11.24 -7.02
C GLU A 193 18.04 -11.99 -5.74
N ILE A 194 17.93 -11.31 -4.61
CA ILE A 194 18.23 -11.81 -3.26
C ILE A 194 16.96 -11.69 -2.42
N SER A 195 16.73 -12.63 -1.51
CA SER A 195 15.70 -12.49 -0.48
C SER A 195 15.91 -11.18 0.29
N ALA A 196 14.82 -10.42 0.48
CA ALA A 196 14.85 -9.14 1.19
C ALA A 196 15.40 -9.30 2.63
N GLU A 197 15.06 -10.39 3.31
CA GLU A 197 15.54 -10.70 4.66
C GLU A 197 17.06 -10.91 4.68
N LYS A 198 17.60 -11.66 3.71
CA LYS A 198 19.04 -11.91 3.58
C LYS A 198 19.80 -10.61 3.23
N THR A 199 19.22 -9.78 2.36
CA THR A 199 19.78 -8.46 2.04
C THR A 199 19.90 -7.56 3.28
N ILE A 200 18.83 -7.48 4.08
CA ILE A 200 18.81 -6.69 5.31
C ILE A 200 19.81 -7.26 6.34
N ALA A 201 19.84 -8.57 6.54
CA ALA A 201 20.74 -9.21 7.49
C ALA A 201 22.21 -8.98 7.13
N LEU A 202 22.57 -9.12 5.84
CA LEU A 202 23.93 -8.84 5.37
C LEU A 202 24.31 -7.37 5.54
N PHE A 203 23.45 -6.44 5.18
CA PHE A 203 23.75 -5.02 5.33
C PHE A 203 23.79 -4.59 6.81
N LYS A 204 22.94 -5.18 7.66
CA LYS A 204 23.03 -5.03 9.13
C LYS A 204 24.35 -5.54 9.67
N PHE A 205 24.78 -6.75 9.24
CA PHE A 205 26.07 -7.32 9.59
C PHE A 205 27.21 -6.36 9.26
N ILE A 206 27.24 -5.85 8.02
CA ILE A 206 28.27 -4.89 7.57
C ILE A 206 28.25 -3.63 8.44
N GLY A 207 27.08 -3.05 8.73
CA GLY A 207 26.98 -1.83 9.52
C GLY A 207 27.50 -1.98 10.95
N ILE A 208 27.17 -3.09 11.61
CA ILE A 208 27.66 -3.36 12.97
C ILE A 208 29.15 -3.70 12.95
N PHE A 209 29.62 -4.43 11.94
CA PHE A 209 31.03 -4.75 11.78
C PHE A 209 31.87 -3.48 11.59
N ILE A 210 31.49 -2.61 10.64
CA ILE A 210 32.19 -1.33 10.39
C ILE A 210 32.26 -0.49 11.66
N ARG A 211 31.16 -0.34 12.38
CA ARG A 211 31.12 0.44 13.62
C ARG A 211 32.18 -0.01 14.64
N ARG A 212 32.53 -1.30 14.64
CA ARG A 212 33.53 -1.84 15.57
C ARG A 212 34.95 -1.61 15.10
N ILE A 213 35.18 -1.64 13.79
CA ILE A 213 36.53 -1.55 13.22
C ILE A 213 36.99 -0.13 12.91
N MET A 214 36.08 0.84 12.78
CA MET A 214 36.40 2.22 12.37
C MET A 214 37.52 2.89 13.16
N ASN A 215 37.69 2.52 14.44
CA ASN A 215 38.70 3.11 15.29
C ASN A 215 40.02 2.30 15.34
N CYS A 216 40.09 1.16 14.66
CA CYS A 216 41.25 0.25 14.76
C CYS A 216 41.75 -0.27 13.40
N THR A 217 41.19 0.24 12.30
CA THR A 217 41.65 -0.15 10.94
C THR A 217 41.98 1.08 10.13
N ASP A 218 43.03 0.96 9.30
CA ASP A 218 43.47 1.97 8.35
C ASP A 218 43.08 1.60 6.92
N ALA A 219 42.82 0.30 6.66
CA ALA A 219 42.44 -0.21 5.34
C ALA A 219 41.33 -1.26 5.43
N LEU A 220 40.41 -1.19 4.46
CA LEU A 220 39.22 -2.04 4.37
C LEU A 220 38.94 -2.42 2.91
N LEU A 221 38.69 -3.70 2.68
CA LEU A 221 38.35 -4.22 1.37
C LEU A 221 37.07 -5.03 1.44
N PHE A 222 36.09 -4.64 0.65
CA PHE A 222 34.88 -5.44 0.42
C PHE A 222 34.92 -6.12 -0.92
N ASN A 223 34.49 -7.38 -0.97
CA ASN A 223 34.26 -8.10 -2.21
C ASN A 223 32.91 -8.82 -2.13
N LEU A 224 31.95 -8.38 -2.95
CA LEU A 224 30.61 -8.94 -3.00
C LEU A 224 30.43 -9.72 -4.30
N LYS A 225 30.06 -10.99 -4.21
CA LYS A 225 29.66 -11.81 -5.35
C LYS A 225 28.26 -12.34 -5.10
N VAL A 226 27.36 -12.12 -6.06
CA VAL A 226 26.00 -12.63 -6.03
C VAL A 226 25.71 -13.30 -7.37
N ASN A 227 25.18 -14.50 -7.29
CA ASN A 227 24.66 -15.24 -8.42
C ASN A 227 23.31 -15.89 -8.03
N GLU A 228 22.72 -16.65 -8.93
CA GLU A 228 21.43 -17.32 -8.70
C GLU A 228 21.43 -18.30 -7.51
N ARG A 229 22.58 -18.76 -7.06
CA ARG A 229 22.71 -19.77 -6.01
C ARG A 229 23.25 -19.25 -4.69
N PHE A 230 24.23 -18.34 -4.73
CA PHE A 230 24.97 -17.93 -3.55
C PHE A 230 25.23 -16.43 -3.50
N ILE A 231 25.30 -15.92 -2.28
CA ILE A 231 25.80 -14.61 -1.91
C ILE A 231 27.09 -14.84 -1.15
N ASP A 232 28.20 -14.35 -1.66
CA ASP A 232 29.50 -14.37 -1.03
C ASP A 232 29.94 -12.95 -0.72
N LEU A 233 30.11 -12.63 0.53
CA LEU A 233 30.68 -11.38 1.01
C LEU A 233 32.01 -11.67 1.69
N LYS A 234 33.10 -11.07 1.19
CA LYS A 234 34.41 -11.08 1.83
C LYS A 234 34.75 -9.68 2.32
N ILE A 235 35.20 -9.58 3.55
CA ILE A 235 35.68 -8.35 4.16
C ILE A 235 37.10 -8.62 4.67
N ASN A 236 38.05 -7.82 4.22
CA ASN A 236 39.41 -7.87 4.74
C ASN A 236 39.68 -6.51 5.38
N CYS A 237 40.18 -6.50 6.58
CA CYS A 237 40.58 -5.28 7.28
C CYS A 237 41.93 -5.50 7.99
N ASP A 238 42.76 -4.47 7.97
CA ASP A 238 43.97 -4.45 8.77
C ASP A 238 43.56 -4.13 10.23
N CYS A 239 43.85 -5.05 11.12
CA CYS A 239 43.49 -4.95 12.53
C CYS A 239 44.66 -5.43 13.38
N LYS A 240 45.28 -4.54 14.12
CA LYS A 240 46.43 -4.87 15.00
C LYS A 240 46.09 -5.80 16.17
N ASN A 241 44.81 -5.96 16.44
CA ASN A 241 44.34 -6.82 17.53
C ASN A 241 43.28 -7.79 17.01
N GLU A 242 43.38 -9.05 17.46
CA GLU A 242 42.38 -10.06 17.13
C GLU A 242 41.02 -9.63 17.63
N MET A 243 40.06 -9.49 16.71
CA MET A 243 38.69 -9.07 17.01
C MET A 243 37.76 -10.29 16.89
N LYS A 244 37.06 -10.59 17.93
CA LYS A 244 35.97 -11.58 17.89
C LYS A 244 34.69 -10.92 17.37
N ILE A 245 34.10 -11.52 16.37
CA ILE A 245 32.77 -11.15 15.91
C ILE A 245 31.77 -11.65 16.96
N PRO A 246 30.83 -10.80 17.43
CA PRO A 246 29.86 -11.20 18.43
C PRO A 246 28.91 -12.28 17.93
N ASP A 247 28.51 -13.17 18.84
CA ASP A 247 27.65 -14.29 18.53
C ASP A 247 26.26 -13.83 18.02
N ASP A 248 25.73 -12.69 18.54
CA ASP A 248 24.47 -12.11 18.11
C ASP A 248 24.45 -11.68 16.63
N LEU A 249 25.59 -11.26 16.09
CA LEU A 249 25.76 -10.97 14.66
C LEU A 249 25.83 -12.23 13.81
N LEU A 250 26.41 -13.27 14.33
CA LEU A 250 26.49 -14.58 13.66
C LEU A 250 25.11 -15.23 13.62
N ASP A 251 24.33 -15.08 14.67
CA ASP A 251 22.99 -15.66 14.81
C ASP A 251 22.03 -15.21 13.70
N ASP A 252 22.00 -13.93 13.35
CA ASP A 252 21.09 -13.41 12.32
C ASP A 252 21.43 -14.02 10.94
N ILE A 253 22.71 -14.20 10.62
CA ILE A 253 23.17 -14.82 9.39
C ILE A 253 22.89 -16.32 9.39
N THR A 254 23.17 -16.99 10.51
CA THR A 254 22.99 -18.44 10.66
C THR A 254 21.53 -18.86 10.60
N LYS A 255 20.62 -18.09 11.22
CA LYS A 255 19.16 -18.31 11.15
C LYS A 255 18.62 -18.27 9.72
N LEU A 256 19.29 -17.55 8.81
CA LEU A 256 18.93 -17.46 7.41
C LEU A 256 19.71 -18.45 6.52
N GLY A 257 20.26 -19.51 7.13
CA GLY A 257 21.00 -20.55 6.40
C GLY A 257 22.39 -20.11 5.91
N GLY A 258 22.92 -19.02 6.46
CA GLY A 258 24.25 -18.53 6.14
C GLY A 258 25.33 -19.08 7.06
N ASN A 259 26.58 -19.00 6.58
CA ASN A 259 27.77 -19.33 7.35
C ASN A 259 28.73 -18.14 7.37
N VAL A 260 29.32 -17.88 8.52
CA VAL A 260 30.34 -16.84 8.71
C VAL A 260 31.62 -17.53 9.18
N THR A 261 32.71 -17.29 8.48
CA THR A 261 34.02 -17.74 8.89
C THR A 261 34.95 -16.55 9.03
N THR A 262 35.83 -16.61 10.04
CA THR A 262 36.83 -15.58 10.31
C THR A 262 38.18 -16.21 10.40
N GLU A 263 39.16 -15.56 9.81
CA GLU A 263 40.57 -15.95 9.86
C GLU A 263 41.40 -14.70 10.16
N TYR A 264 42.42 -14.84 10.98
CA TYR A 264 43.33 -13.75 11.32
C TYR A 264 44.74 -14.17 10.96
N ASP A 265 45.36 -13.44 10.06
CA ASP A 265 46.71 -13.67 9.60
C ASP A 265 47.48 -12.36 9.40
N ALA A 266 48.70 -12.28 9.97
CA ALA A 266 49.63 -11.17 9.79
C ALA A 266 49.00 -9.77 9.94
N ASP A 267 48.29 -9.52 11.04
CA ASP A 267 47.53 -8.26 11.34
C ASP A 267 46.37 -7.95 10.40
N THR A 268 45.91 -8.95 9.64
CA THR A 268 44.71 -8.81 8.79
C THR A 268 43.60 -9.75 9.24
N LEU A 269 42.42 -9.20 9.47
CA LEU A 269 41.21 -9.98 9.71
C LEU A 269 40.48 -10.22 8.38
N PHE A 270 40.26 -11.50 8.07
CA PHE A 270 39.46 -11.96 6.97
C PHE A 270 38.12 -12.43 7.47
N VAL A 271 37.03 -11.86 6.96
CA VAL A 271 35.67 -12.28 7.27
C VAL A 271 35.03 -12.75 5.97
N PHE A 272 34.48 -13.94 5.99
CA PHE A 272 33.80 -14.52 4.85
C PHE A 272 32.38 -14.93 5.25
N VAL A 273 31.39 -14.37 4.57
CA VAL A 273 29.98 -14.69 4.74
C VAL A 273 29.46 -15.34 3.47
N ARG A 274 28.89 -16.51 3.58
CA ARG A 274 28.23 -17.23 2.49
C ARG A 274 26.79 -17.55 2.84
N MET A 275 25.87 -17.25 1.94
CA MET A 275 24.43 -17.56 2.05
C MET A 275 23.89 -18.04 0.70
N GLN A 276 22.80 -18.80 0.69
CA GLN A 276 22.05 -19.05 -0.55
C GLN A 276 21.29 -17.78 -0.97
N SER A 277 21.23 -17.46 -2.27
CA SER A 277 20.56 -16.23 -2.77
C SER A 277 19.05 -16.32 -2.73
N GLY A 278 18.45 -17.49 -3.02
CA GLY A 278 17.00 -17.73 -2.99
C GLY A 278 16.44 -17.87 -1.57
N GLY A 279 15.11 -17.76 -1.43
CA GLY A 279 14.39 -18.23 -0.25
C GLY A 279 14.47 -19.75 -0.18
N ASP A 280 14.45 -20.31 1.03
CA ASP A 280 14.31 -21.74 1.21
C ASP A 280 12.98 -22.17 0.57
N ASP A 281 13.06 -22.79 -0.63
CA ASP A 281 11.95 -23.58 -1.16
C ASP A 281 11.85 -24.83 -0.25
N ILE A 282 10.98 -24.73 0.76
CA ILE A 282 10.45 -25.87 1.51
C ILE A 282 9.09 -26.21 0.93
#